data_df671f1d2f2d25b142d431cc825a6b92
#
_entry.id   df671f1d2f2d25b142d431cc825a6b92
#
_cell.length_a   1.000
_cell.length_b   1.000
_cell.length_c   1.000
_cell.angle_alpha   90.00
_cell.angle_beta   90.00
_cell.angle_gamma   90.00
#
_symmetry.space_group_name_H-M   'P 1'
#
loop_
_entity.id
_entity.type
_entity.pdbx_description
1 polymer ?
#
loop_
_entity_poly.entity_id
_entity_poly.type
_entity_poly.pdbx_seq_one_letter_code
_entity_poly.pdbx_strand_id
1 'polypeptide(L)'
;MVASRETVQHALSDHAASTKALLDADFTVFDTAELLAIQSERERYARADAMIGHRIQAALMDRATAHEIGGKSWVDVLATRMRISRTDAARRVRDAEVLGPRHAMNGEVLAPVLPACATALAEGSIAAEHIAVVRATLKAVSGRMSGTELAQLEASLVAAAKTTIPETLKEAATRVLYTLNQDGDGPDMARHKRGITLGPQDADGLVRISGWVDAELAAYLATAHEVWGRPGVNNPDDPEPKLNPDPNPLEDEEGPAPDPAARTDEEPADTEGAEGETVAEDEDDSAGVAGDADTAGDADPRPTDFGALADLATSDTRTRAQRLHDALKAILRDALMAKNLGQHNGIPVTVVVSTTLAELEAGAGIAVTGTGTLMPMPDLIRLAEQAYHYLVVYRKHTAEPLYLGRTKRLANKAQRLLLYNRDRGCTRPGCTQAACRCQAHHAEPSWNNGGLTDAPSLALGCGPDNRLAEMGWTTSIDKETGRTHWYPPPLMDTGGDTLNHHFHPDELLPPEEPNADGEGGG
;
A
#
# COMPACT_ATOMS: atom_id res chain seq x y z
N MET A 1 16.13 -40.66 19.35
CA MET A 1 17.56 -40.37 19.34
C MET A 1 17.69 -38.86 19.07
N VAL A 2 18.15 -38.07 20.04
CA VAL A 2 18.38 -36.63 19.83
C VAL A 2 19.64 -36.51 18.98
N ALA A 3 19.50 -35.94 17.79
CA ALA A 3 20.63 -35.74 16.87
C ALA A 3 21.67 -34.79 17.53
N SER A 4 22.94 -35.21 17.54
CA SER A 4 24.05 -34.36 18.01
C SER A 4 24.30 -33.22 17.04
N ARG A 5 25.04 -32.17 17.50
CA ARG A 5 25.47 -31.08 16.61
C ARG A 5 26.27 -31.61 15.41
N GLU A 6 27.12 -32.60 15.64
CA GLU A 6 27.93 -33.25 14.61
C GLU A 6 27.06 -33.95 13.57
N THR A 7 25.98 -34.64 13.99
CA THR A 7 25.03 -35.29 13.06
C THR A 7 24.36 -34.29 12.14
N VAL A 8 23.96 -33.10 12.66
CA VAL A 8 23.34 -32.06 11.83
C VAL A 8 24.35 -31.44 10.87
N GLN A 9 25.57 -31.18 11.32
CA GLN A 9 26.64 -30.64 10.45
C GLN A 9 27.01 -31.63 9.34
N HIS A 10 27.08 -32.91 9.64
CA HIS A 10 27.36 -33.95 8.64
C HIS A 10 26.24 -34.03 7.60
N ALA A 11 24.97 -34.05 8.05
CA ALA A 11 23.83 -34.05 7.15
C ALA A 11 23.77 -32.83 6.22
N LEU A 12 24.16 -31.64 6.69
CA LEU A 12 24.27 -30.44 5.85
C LEU A 12 25.39 -30.55 4.82
N SER A 13 26.53 -31.14 5.21
CA SER A 13 27.65 -31.41 4.29
C SER A 13 27.26 -32.40 3.20
N ASP A 14 26.58 -33.50 3.56
CA ASP A 14 26.09 -34.51 2.62
C ASP A 14 25.05 -33.91 1.64
N HIS A 15 24.14 -33.06 2.17
CA HIS A 15 23.18 -32.34 1.35
C HIS A 15 23.85 -31.43 0.33
N ALA A 16 24.88 -30.68 0.75
CA ALA A 16 25.64 -29.82 -0.15
C ALA A 16 26.37 -30.62 -1.24
N ALA A 17 26.99 -31.77 -0.86
CA ALA A 17 27.67 -32.66 -1.81
C ALA A 17 26.68 -33.25 -2.83
N SER A 18 25.52 -33.74 -2.36
CA SER A 18 24.47 -34.28 -3.23
C SER A 18 23.92 -33.23 -4.19
N THR A 19 23.68 -32.02 -3.69
CA THR A 19 23.20 -30.90 -4.51
C THR A 19 24.23 -30.55 -5.58
N LYS A 20 25.52 -30.49 -5.24
CA LYS A 20 26.60 -30.26 -6.21
C LYS A 20 26.63 -31.34 -7.30
N ALA A 21 26.54 -32.60 -6.90
CA ALA A 21 26.53 -33.71 -7.85
C ALA A 21 25.37 -33.61 -8.87
N LEU A 22 24.19 -33.17 -8.41
CA LEU A 22 23.04 -32.93 -9.30
C LEU A 22 23.25 -31.71 -10.21
N LEU A 23 23.92 -30.67 -9.74
CA LEU A 23 24.24 -29.48 -10.55
C LEU A 23 25.27 -29.82 -11.65
N ASP A 24 26.19 -30.72 -11.37
CA ASP A 24 27.23 -31.18 -12.31
C ASP A 24 26.75 -32.30 -13.23
N ALA A 25 25.53 -32.84 -13.05
CA ALA A 25 25.00 -33.95 -13.82
C ALA A 25 24.61 -33.55 -15.25
N ASP A 26 24.87 -34.45 -16.19
CA ASP A 26 24.38 -34.34 -17.58
C ASP A 26 23.00 -34.98 -17.70
N PHE A 27 21.97 -34.15 -17.82
CA PHE A 27 20.58 -34.60 -17.95
C PHE A 27 20.20 -34.97 -19.40
N THR A 28 21.07 -34.75 -20.38
CA THR A 28 20.78 -35.08 -21.79
C THR A 28 20.77 -36.58 -22.06
N VAL A 29 21.31 -37.37 -21.13
CA VAL A 29 21.37 -38.84 -21.25
C VAL A 29 20.06 -39.54 -20.90
N PHE A 30 19.09 -38.82 -20.33
CA PHE A 30 17.79 -39.35 -19.87
C PHE A 30 16.71 -39.14 -20.93
N ASP A 31 15.78 -40.07 -21.03
CA ASP A 31 14.57 -39.87 -21.82
C ASP A 31 13.54 -38.97 -21.14
N THR A 32 12.47 -38.62 -21.86
CA THR A 32 11.44 -37.70 -21.37
C THR A 32 10.72 -38.25 -20.12
N ALA A 33 10.47 -39.57 -20.06
CA ALA A 33 9.77 -40.18 -18.93
C ALA A 33 10.66 -40.20 -17.67
N GLU A 34 11.93 -40.50 -17.86
CA GLU A 34 12.94 -40.44 -16.80
C GLU A 34 13.14 -39.03 -16.27
N LEU A 35 13.21 -38.03 -17.17
CA LEU A 35 13.32 -36.61 -16.76
C LEU A 35 12.11 -36.14 -15.94
N LEU A 36 10.90 -36.55 -16.34
CA LEU A 36 9.68 -36.23 -15.55
C LEU A 36 9.70 -36.93 -14.19
N ALA A 37 10.18 -38.16 -14.10
CA ALA A 37 10.32 -38.87 -12.84
C ALA A 37 11.35 -38.20 -11.90
N ILE A 38 12.52 -37.83 -12.45
CA ILE A 38 13.57 -37.09 -11.73
C ILE A 38 13.06 -35.76 -11.25
N GLN A 39 12.35 -35.00 -12.08
CA GLN A 39 11.77 -33.69 -11.71
C GLN A 39 10.73 -33.84 -10.60
N SER A 40 9.88 -34.85 -10.67
CA SER A 40 8.86 -35.13 -9.64
C SER A 40 9.49 -35.48 -8.29
N GLU A 41 10.52 -36.32 -8.30
CA GLU A 41 11.27 -36.69 -7.10
C GLU A 41 12.03 -35.50 -6.52
N ARG A 42 12.65 -34.67 -7.38
CA ARG A 42 13.34 -33.44 -6.99
C ARG A 42 12.37 -32.44 -6.32
N GLU A 43 11.17 -32.30 -6.88
CA GLU A 43 10.11 -31.46 -6.32
C GLU A 43 9.65 -31.98 -4.94
N ARG A 44 9.50 -33.28 -4.78
CA ARG A 44 9.16 -33.92 -3.51
C ARG A 44 10.20 -33.59 -2.43
N TYR A 45 11.48 -33.68 -2.73
CA TYR A 45 12.55 -33.31 -1.81
C TYR A 45 12.54 -31.81 -1.47
N ALA A 46 12.33 -30.94 -2.45
CA ALA A 46 12.28 -29.51 -2.23
C ALA A 46 11.13 -29.09 -1.28
N ARG A 47 9.97 -29.79 -1.36
CA ARG A 47 8.87 -29.60 -0.42
C ARG A 47 9.22 -30.08 1.00
N ALA A 48 9.84 -31.25 1.12
CA ALA A 48 10.29 -31.77 2.42
C ALA A 48 11.36 -30.88 3.06
N ASP A 49 12.24 -30.30 2.26
CA ASP A 49 13.26 -29.35 2.70
C ASP A 49 12.65 -28.10 3.35
N ALA A 50 11.53 -27.61 2.81
CA ALA A 50 10.80 -26.50 3.42
C ALA A 50 10.40 -26.79 4.88
N MET A 51 10.02 -28.04 5.20
CA MET A 51 9.69 -28.45 6.58
C MET A 51 10.90 -28.36 7.52
N ILE A 52 12.10 -28.68 7.03
CA ILE A 52 13.35 -28.51 7.81
C ILE A 52 13.51 -27.03 8.18
N GLY A 53 13.33 -26.13 7.22
CA GLY A 53 13.35 -24.68 7.43
C GLY A 53 12.34 -24.23 8.49
N HIS A 54 11.11 -24.73 8.44
CA HIS A 54 10.07 -24.38 9.43
C HIS A 54 10.40 -24.88 10.84
N ARG A 55 11.01 -26.05 10.96
CA ARG A 55 11.46 -26.58 12.28
C ARG A 55 12.60 -25.76 12.85
N ILE A 56 13.57 -25.34 12.04
CA ILE A 56 14.66 -24.46 12.45
C ILE A 56 14.08 -23.10 12.89
N GLN A 57 13.17 -22.54 12.11
CA GLN A 57 12.54 -21.26 12.40
C GLN A 57 11.73 -21.31 13.70
N ALA A 58 10.93 -22.36 13.92
CA ALA A 58 10.21 -22.55 15.17
C ALA A 58 11.15 -22.63 16.38
N ALA A 59 12.26 -23.36 16.25
CA ALA A 59 13.27 -23.44 17.31
C ALA A 59 13.98 -22.12 17.59
N LEU A 60 14.17 -21.27 16.58
CA LEU A 60 14.69 -19.91 16.76
C LEU A 60 13.70 -19.02 17.50
N MET A 61 12.43 -19.07 17.11
CA MET A 61 11.34 -18.28 17.71
C MET A 61 11.08 -18.68 19.19
N ASP A 62 11.33 -19.93 19.52
CA ASP A 62 11.22 -20.44 20.89
C ASP A 62 12.38 -19.99 21.80
N ARG A 63 13.55 -19.70 21.23
CA ARG A 63 14.78 -19.34 21.97
C ARG A 63 15.00 -17.86 22.16
N ALA A 64 14.51 -17.03 21.24
CA ALA A 64 14.77 -15.60 21.24
C ALA A 64 13.61 -14.83 20.63
N THR A 65 13.49 -13.57 21.00
CA THR A 65 12.61 -12.62 20.30
C THR A 65 13.33 -12.00 19.11
N ALA A 66 12.59 -11.53 18.12
CA ALA A 66 13.17 -10.82 16.99
C ALA A 66 13.99 -9.59 17.42
N HIS A 67 13.57 -8.91 18.51
CA HIS A 67 14.25 -7.73 19.05
C HIS A 67 15.60 -8.08 19.69
N GLU A 68 15.73 -9.21 20.38
CA GLU A 68 17.01 -9.67 20.94
C GLU A 68 18.05 -9.98 19.84
N ILE A 69 17.58 -10.32 18.63
CA ILE A 69 18.45 -10.53 17.46
C ILE A 69 18.78 -9.19 16.78
N GLY A 70 17.99 -8.14 17.00
CA GLY A 70 18.15 -6.81 16.41
C GLY A 70 17.18 -6.51 15.25
N GLY A 71 16.17 -7.34 15.05
CA GLY A 71 15.11 -7.12 14.05
C GLY A 71 13.83 -6.57 14.68
N LYS A 72 13.05 -5.82 13.91
CA LYS A 72 11.74 -5.32 14.35
C LYS A 72 10.63 -6.37 14.39
N SER A 73 10.83 -7.47 13.71
CA SER A 73 9.96 -8.65 13.67
C SER A 73 10.71 -9.85 13.10
N TRP A 74 10.19 -11.05 13.27
CA TRP A 74 10.75 -12.25 12.63
C TRP A 74 10.76 -12.16 11.09
N VAL A 75 9.78 -11.49 10.50
CA VAL A 75 9.77 -11.20 9.05
C VAL A 75 10.96 -10.34 8.66
N ASP A 76 11.29 -9.34 9.46
CA ASP A 76 12.43 -8.46 9.23
C ASP A 76 13.76 -9.20 9.39
N VAL A 77 13.90 -10.03 10.43
CA VAL A 77 15.09 -10.88 10.65
C VAL A 77 15.33 -11.80 9.45
N LEU A 78 14.31 -12.54 9.02
CA LEU A 78 14.45 -13.49 7.91
C LEU A 78 14.72 -12.78 6.58
N ALA A 79 13.98 -11.71 6.27
CA ALA A 79 14.17 -10.97 5.03
C ALA A 79 15.60 -10.42 4.92
N THR A 80 16.14 -9.85 6.01
CA THR A 80 17.46 -9.25 6.04
C THR A 80 18.57 -10.32 6.01
N ARG A 81 18.50 -11.33 6.90
CA ARG A 81 19.57 -12.33 7.00
C ARG A 81 19.63 -13.29 5.82
N MET A 82 18.47 -13.66 5.27
CA MET A 82 18.39 -14.63 4.17
C MET A 82 18.31 -13.94 2.80
N ARG A 83 18.19 -12.60 2.75
CA ARG A 83 18.06 -11.81 1.52
C ARG A 83 16.88 -12.28 0.66
N ILE A 84 15.74 -12.54 1.33
CA ILE A 84 14.49 -12.96 0.69
C ILE A 84 13.44 -11.85 0.76
N SER A 85 12.42 -11.94 -0.08
CA SER A 85 11.32 -10.96 -0.05
C SER A 85 10.59 -10.97 1.30
N ARG A 86 10.05 -9.82 1.71
CA ARG A 86 9.23 -9.72 2.93
C ARG A 86 7.99 -10.61 2.85
N THR A 87 7.46 -10.82 1.67
CA THR A 87 6.31 -11.72 1.43
C THR A 87 6.68 -13.16 1.71
N ASP A 88 7.82 -13.63 1.20
CA ASP A 88 8.32 -14.99 1.46
C ASP A 88 8.70 -15.17 2.93
N ALA A 89 9.39 -14.19 3.54
CA ALA A 89 9.70 -14.20 4.96
C ALA A 89 8.42 -14.28 5.83
N ALA A 90 7.38 -13.50 5.52
CA ALA A 90 6.11 -13.54 6.23
C ALA A 90 5.38 -14.88 6.06
N ARG A 91 5.47 -15.50 4.89
CA ARG A 91 4.96 -16.85 4.66
C ARG A 91 5.68 -17.86 5.55
N ARG A 92 7.02 -17.88 5.54
CA ARG A 92 7.84 -18.82 6.33
C ARG A 92 7.60 -18.68 7.83
N VAL A 93 7.44 -17.45 8.36
CA VAL A 93 7.10 -17.22 9.77
C VAL A 93 5.74 -17.85 10.11
N ARG A 94 4.71 -17.54 9.32
CA ARG A 94 3.35 -18.09 9.53
C ARG A 94 3.30 -19.62 9.42
N ASP A 95 4.07 -20.18 8.49
CA ASP A 95 4.12 -21.63 8.29
C ASP A 95 4.88 -22.30 9.45
N ALA A 96 5.98 -21.72 9.94
CA ALA A 96 6.69 -22.21 11.11
C ALA A 96 5.83 -22.21 12.39
N GLU A 97 4.99 -21.18 12.59
CA GLU A 97 4.07 -21.09 13.73
C GLU A 97 3.05 -22.23 13.78
N VAL A 98 2.61 -22.73 12.62
CA VAL A 98 1.55 -23.75 12.54
C VAL A 98 2.06 -25.16 12.26
N LEU A 99 3.24 -25.30 11.62
CA LEU A 99 3.82 -26.59 11.23
C LEU A 99 4.98 -27.03 12.13
N GLY A 100 5.63 -26.07 12.81
CA GLY A 100 6.76 -26.34 13.69
C GLY A 100 6.34 -27.02 15.00
N PRO A 101 7.28 -27.70 15.69
CA PRO A 101 7.05 -28.19 17.04
C PRO A 101 6.80 -27.01 17.98
N ARG A 102 5.94 -27.22 18.97
CA ARG A 102 5.63 -26.24 20.01
C ARG A 102 6.09 -26.79 21.36
N HIS A 103 6.39 -25.92 22.31
CA HIS A 103 6.72 -26.32 23.66
C HIS A 103 5.72 -25.74 24.66
N ALA A 104 5.25 -26.55 25.57
CA ALA A 104 4.50 -26.10 26.73
C ALA A 104 5.41 -25.39 27.72
N MET A 105 4.87 -24.59 28.63
CA MET A 105 5.66 -23.89 29.66
C MET A 105 6.49 -24.83 30.55
N ASN A 106 6.09 -26.10 30.66
CA ASN A 106 6.82 -27.15 31.37
C ASN A 106 7.93 -27.82 30.51
N GLY A 107 8.15 -27.37 29.26
CA GLY A 107 9.11 -27.93 28.32
C GLY A 107 8.64 -29.17 27.55
N GLU A 108 7.41 -29.59 27.72
CA GLU A 108 6.81 -30.70 26.95
C GLU A 108 6.64 -30.33 25.49
N VAL A 109 7.05 -31.23 24.58
CA VAL A 109 6.89 -31.03 23.13
C VAL A 109 5.43 -31.32 22.75
N LEU A 110 4.76 -30.29 22.25
CA LEU A 110 3.39 -30.38 21.75
C LEU A 110 3.37 -30.59 20.23
N ALA A 111 2.33 -31.24 19.74
CA ALA A 111 2.10 -31.38 18.31
C ALA A 111 1.96 -30.01 17.63
N PRO A 112 2.31 -29.89 16.34
CA PRO A 112 2.02 -28.70 15.53
C PRO A 112 0.54 -28.32 15.59
N VAL A 113 0.23 -27.08 15.27
CA VAL A 113 -1.17 -26.60 15.15
C VAL A 113 -1.90 -27.33 14.02
N LEU A 114 -1.17 -27.58 12.91
CA LEU A 114 -1.65 -28.30 11.73
C LEU A 114 -0.84 -29.59 11.54
N PRO A 115 -1.10 -30.65 12.30
CA PRO A 115 -0.29 -31.87 12.32
C PRO A 115 -0.37 -32.66 11.01
N ALA A 116 -1.55 -32.70 10.35
CA ALA A 116 -1.71 -33.39 9.08
C ALA A 116 -0.94 -32.66 7.95
N CYS A 117 -0.98 -31.33 7.91
CA CYS A 117 -0.18 -30.53 6.99
C CYS A 117 1.33 -30.73 7.23
N ALA A 118 1.77 -30.70 8.50
CA ALA A 118 3.18 -30.87 8.85
C ALA A 118 3.73 -32.23 8.40
N THR A 119 2.95 -33.30 8.60
CA THR A 119 3.30 -34.65 8.14
C THR A 119 3.37 -34.71 6.62
N ALA A 120 2.35 -34.21 5.93
CA ALA A 120 2.29 -34.27 4.46
C ALA A 120 3.38 -33.41 3.78
N LEU A 121 3.76 -32.28 4.38
CA LEU A 121 4.89 -31.47 3.90
C LEU A 121 6.23 -32.20 4.14
N ALA A 122 6.42 -32.82 5.29
CA ALA A 122 7.63 -33.61 5.59
C ALA A 122 7.80 -34.82 4.63
N GLU A 123 6.69 -35.41 4.18
CA GLU A 123 6.67 -36.44 3.12
C GLU A 123 6.94 -35.84 1.72
N GLY A 124 6.86 -34.52 1.56
CA GLY A 124 6.91 -33.82 0.28
C GLY A 124 5.67 -34.00 -0.59
N SER A 125 4.56 -34.49 0.00
CA SER A 125 3.33 -34.81 -0.73
C SER A 125 2.44 -33.59 -1.01
N ILE A 126 2.62 -32.47 -0.30
CA ILE A 126 1.91 -31.20 -0.52
C ILE A 126 2.89 -30.03 -0.60
N ALA A 127 2.49 -28.94 -1.25
CA ALA A 127 3.26 -27.72 -1.39
C ALA A 127 2.79 -26.62 -0.40
N ALA A 128 3.55 -25.55 -0.24
CA ALA A 128 3.23 -24.42 0.61
C ALA A 128 1.89 -23.74 0.26
N GLU A 129 1.54 -23.71 -1.03
CA GLU A 129 0.28 -23.18 -1.54
C GLU A 129 -0.92 -23.99 -1.04
N HIS A 130 -0.83 -25.32 -0.96
CA HIS A 130 -1.86 -26.17 -0.37
C HIS A 130 -2.07 -25.84 1.11
N ILE A 131 -0.97 -25.68 1.87
CA ILE A 131 -1.02 -25.29 3.29
C ILE A 131 -1.69 -23.93 3.46
N ALA A 132 -1.43 -22.97 2.57
CA ALA A 132 -2.09 -21.67 2.62
C ALA A 132 -3.61 -21.78 2.45
N VAL A 133 -4.08 -22.65 1.54
CA VAL A 133 -5.52 -22.92 1.35
C VAL A 133 -6.12 -23.57 2.61
N VAL A 134 -5.50 -24.64 3.11
CA VAL A 134 -5.98 -25.35 4.32
C VAL A 134 -6.09 -24.40 5.51
N ARG A 135 -5.03 -23.63 5.79
CA ARG A 135 -5.01 -22.65 6.89
C ARG A 135 -6.09 -21.58 6.74
N ALA A 136 -6.29 -21.03 5.52
CA ALA A 136 -7.32 -20.03 5.26
C ALA A 136 -8.73 -20.60 5.50
N THR A 137 -8.97 -21.84 5.07
CA THR A 137 -10.25 -22.54 5.24
C THR A 137 -10.54 -22.78 6.71
N LEU A 138 -9.59 -23.35 7.46
CA LEU A 138 -9.75 -23.62 8.89
C LEU A 138 -9.96 -22.33 9.69
N LYS A 139 -9.24 -21.26 9.35
CA LYS A 139 -9.45 -19.95 9.97
C LYS A 139 -10.86 -19.41 9.73
N ALA A 140 -11.42 -19.61 8.54
CA ALA A 140 -12.76 -19.11 8.20
C ALA A 140 -13.87 -19.80 9.01
N VAL A 141 -13.64 -21.03 9.48
CA VAL A 141 -14.63 -21.82 10.24
C VAL A 141 -14.29 -22.00 11.72
N SER A 142 -13.14 -21.50 12.19
CA SER A 142 -12.63 -21.72 13.56
C SER A 142 -13.56 -21.24 14.67
N GLY A 143 -14.44 -20.28 14.40
CA GLY A 143 -15.44 -19.79 15.36
C GLY A 143 -16.74 -20.63 15.43
N ARG A 144 -16.88 -21.66 14.56
CA ARG A 144 -18.12 -22.45 14.40
C ARG A 144 -17.92 -23.94 14.61
N MET A 145 -16.69 -24.42 14.55
CA MET A 145 -16.33 -25.83 14.64
C MET A 145 -15.53 -26.08 15.90
N SER A 146 -15.76 -27.23 16.51
CA SER A 146 -14.95 -27.74 17.63
C SER A 146 -13.53 -28.08 17.16
N GLY A 147 -12.59 -28.20 18.10
CA GLY A 147 -11.22 -28.61 17.78
C GLY A 147 -11.14 -29.98 17.07
N THR A 148 -12.03 -30.92 17.41
CA THR A 148 -12.09 -32.24 16.75
C THR A 148 -12.56 -32.13 15.30
N GLU A 149 -13.59 -31.32 15.04
CA GLU A 149 -14.11 -31.08 13.68
C GLU A 149 -13.08 -30.35 12.82
N LEU A 150 -12.35 -29.37 13.39
CA LEU A 150 -11.26 -28.68 12.70
C LEU A 150 -10.14 -29.66 12.32
N ALA A 151 -9.76 -30.58 13.19
CA ALA A 151 -8.75 -31.60 12.90
C ALA A 151 -9.22 -32.57 11.80
N GLN A 152 -10.49 -32.95 11.79
CA GLN A 152 -11.09 -33.81 10.73
C GLN A 152 -11.12 -33.07 9.40
N LEU A 153 -11.49 -31.76 9.40
CA LEU A 153 -11.49 -30.94 8.20
C LEU A 153 -10.06 -30.76 7.66
N GLU A 154 -9.06 -30.53 8.54
CA GLU A 154 -7.65 -30.48 8.14
C GLU A 154 -7.25 -31.78 7.42
N ALA A 155 -7.52 -32.94 8.04
CA ALA A 155 -7.16 -34.23 7.47
C ALA A 155 -7.81 -34.44 6.10
N SER A 156 -9.08 -34.07 5.94
CA SER A 156 -9.82 -34.20 4.68
C SER A 156 -9.26 -33.31 3.59
N LEU A 157 -8.94 -32.04 3.92
CA LEU A 157 -8.34 -31.10 2.98
C LEU A 157 -6.92 -31.54 2.57
N VAL A 158 -6.13 -32.08 3.50
CA VAL A 158 -4.79 -32.63 3.21
C VAL A 158 -4.88 -33.86 2.33
N ALA A 159 -5.85 -34.74 2.56
CA ALA A 159 -6.08 -35.91 1.70
C ALA A 159 -6.38 -35.47 0.25
N ALA A 160 -7.23 -34.47 0.05
CA ALA A 160 -7.49 -33.87 -1.26
C ALA A 160 -6.24 -33.18 -1.86
N ALA A 161 -5.48 -32.45 -1.04
CA ALA A 161 -4.25 -31.75 -1.45
C ALA A 161 -3.17 -32.69 -2.01
N LYS A 162 -3.10 -33.94 -1.53
CA LYS A 162 -2.12 -34.94 -2.02
C LYS A 162 -2.35 -35.36 -3.48
N THR A 163 -3.55 -35.14 -4.02
CA THR A 163 -3.98 -35.62 -5.34
C THR A 163 -4.41 -34.52 -6.30
N THR A 164 -4.43 -33.27 -5.84
CA THR A 164 -4.89 -32.12 -6.64
C THR A 164 -3.88 -30.98 -6.62
N ILE A 165 -4.01 -30.07 -7.58
CA ILE A 165 -3.24 -28.82 -7.59
C ILE A 165 -3.88 -27.81 -6.62
N PRO A 166 -3.13 -26.78 -6.14
CA PRO A 166 -3.63 -25.80 -5.16
C PRO A 166 -4.91 -25.09 -5.58
N GLU A 167 -5.08 -24.79 -6.86
CA GLU A 167 -6.25 -24.12 -7.42
C GLU A 167 -7.51 -24.98 -7.26
N THR A 168 -7.44 -26.26 -7.59
CA THR A 168 -8.56 -27.21 -7.43
C THR A 168 -8.92 -27.41 -5.96
N LEU A 169 -7.91 -27.49 -5.06
CA LEU A 169 -8.14 -27.53 -3.62
C LEU A 169 -8.86 -26.28 -3.13
N LYS A 170 -8.48 -25.09 -3.63
CA LYS A 170 -9.11 -23.81 -3.27
C LYS A 170 -10.58 -23.76 -3.69
N GLU A 171 -10.91 -24.27 -4.87
CA GLU A 171 -12.31 -24.37 -5.34
C GLU A 171 -13.13 -25.31 -4.44
N ALA A 172 -12.58 -26.49 -4.11
CA ALA A 172 -13.23 -27.43 -3.21
C ALA A 172 -13.45 -26.82 -1.81
N ALA A 173 -12.43 -26.15 -1.26
CA ALA A 173 -12.51 -25.45 0.02
C ALA A 173 -13.56 -24.33 -0.01
N THR A 174 -13.65 -23.58 -1.10
CA THR A 174 -14.67 -22.52 -1.28
C THR A 174 -16.08 -23.11 -1.25
N ARG A 175 -16.31 -24.27 -1.87
CA ARG A 175 -17.61 -24.96 -1.83
C ARG A 175 -17.95 -25.44 -0.43
N VAL A 176 -16.97 -25.99 0.30
CA VAL A 176 -17.16 -26.37 1.72
C VAL A 176 -17.55 -25.16 2.56
N LEU A 177 -16.86 -24.03 2.42
CA LEU A 177 -17.21 -22.80 3.12
C LEU A 177 -18.60 -22.29 2.76
N TYR A 178 -19.00 -22.39 1.50
CA TYR A 178 -20.34 -22.02 1.06
C TYR A 178 -21.41 -22.91 1.71
N THR A 179 -21.21 -24.23 1.72
CA THR A 179 -22.13 -25.17 2.35
C THR A 179 -22.27 -24.92 3.86
N LEU A 180 -21.19 -24.61 4.55
CA LEU A 180 -21.20 -24.30 5.98
C LEU A 180 -21.77 -22.91 6.32
N ASN A 181 -21.99 -22.04 5.32
CA ASN A 181 -22.49 -20.68 5.50
C ASN A 181 -23.91 -20.47 4.92
N GLN A 182 -24.66 -21.54 4.64
CA GLN A 182 -25.98 -21.44 4.02
C GLN A 182 -27.01 -20.71 4.90
N ASP A 183 -26.87 -20.76 6.21
CA ASP A 183 -27.82 -20.18 7.16
C ASP A 183 -27.59 -18.69 7.46
N GLY A 184 -26.57 -18.06 6.87
CA GLY A 184 -26.31 -16.62 6.99
C GLY A 184 -25.83 -16.10 8.34
N ASP A 185 -25.80 -16.94 9.38
CA ASP A 185 -25.43 -16.59 10.76
C ASP A 185 -23.91 -16.45 11.01
N GLY A 186 -23.14 -16.36 9.92
CA GLY A 186 -21.69 -16.19 10.02
C GLY A 186 -21.29 -14.77 10.45
N PRO A 187 -20.12 -14.63 11.13
CA PRO A 187 -19.59 -13.30 11.43
C PRO A 187 -19.51 -12.47 10.15
N ASP A 188 -19.83 -11.16 10.27
CA ASP A 188 -19.77 -10.22 9.15
C ASP A 188 -18.32 -10.12 8.60
N MET A 189 -17.98 -11.09 7.75
CA MET A 189 -16.67 -11.16 7.10
C MET A 189 -16.47 -10.01 6.11
N ALA A 190 -17.56 -9.41 5.62
CA ALA A 190 -17.50 -8.27 4.71
C ALA A 190 -16.84 -7.07 5.40
N ARG A 191 -17.18 -6.82 6.67
CA ARG A 191 -16.59 -5.74 7.48
C ARG A 191 -15.07 -5.88 7.63
N HIS A 192 -14.55 -7.11 7.71
CA HIS A 192 -13.11 -7.37 7.83
C HIS A 192 -12.39 -7.37 6.47
N LYS A 193 -13.11 -7.57 5.36
CA LYS A 193 -12.54 -7.58 4.01
C LYS A 193 -12.40 -6.19 3.41
N ARG A 194 -13.24 -5.22 3.83
CA ARG A 194 -13.19 -3.88 3.25
C ARG A 194 -11.84 -3.23 3.52
N GLY A 195 -11.30 -2.59 2.51
CA GLY A 195 -10.03 -1.87 2.56
C GLY A 195 -9.51 -1.60 1.16
N ILE A 196 -8.72 -0.54 1.03
CA ILE A 196 -8.06 -0.14 -0.21
C ILE A 196 -6.56 -0.19 0.03
N THR A 197 -5.84 -0.80 -0.89
CA THR A 197 -4.38 -0.93 -0.85
C THR A 197 -3.79 -0.33 -2.11
N LEU A 198 -2.79 0.51 -1.93
CA LEU A 198 -1.95 1.03 -3.00
C LEU A 198 -0.73 0.13 -3.14
N GLY A 199 -0.51 -0.42 -4.32
CA GLY A 199 0.67 -1.23 -4.66
C GLY A 199 1.92 -0.39 -4.87
N PRO A 200 3.06 -1.01 -5.18
CA PRO A 200 4.22 -0.29 -5.67
C PRO A 200 3.94 0.33 -7.05
N GLN A 201 4.67 1.38 -7.38
CA GLN A 201 4.67 1.96 -8.72
C GLN A 201 5.38 1.02 -9.68
N ASP A 202 4.82 0.84 -10.86
CA ASP A 202 5.41 0.03 -11.94
C ASP A 202 6.35 0.86 -12.84
N ALA A 203 6.89 0.22 -13.88
CA ALA A 203 7.80 0.86 -14.82
C ALA A 203 7.14 1.94 -15.70
N ASP A 204 5.81 1.88 -15.87
CA ASP A 204 5.02 2.88 -16.61
C ASP A 204 4.59 4.05 -15.71
N GLY A 205 5.04 4.09 -14.46
CA GLY A 205 4.70 5.12 -13.49
C GLY A 205 3.33 4.94 -12.85
N LEU A 206 2.65 3.82 -13.06
CA LEU A 206 1.31 3.56 -12.53
C LEU A 206 1.36 2.85 -11.18
N VAL A 207 0.38 3.14 -10.31
CA VAL A 207 0.21 2.49 -9.02
C VAL A 207 -1.09 1.70 -9.03
N ARG A 208 -1.00 0.38 -8.81
CA ARG A 208 -2.17 -0.47 -8.75
C ARG A 208 -2.98 -0.22 -7.48
N ILE A 209 -4.26 0.07 -7.64
CA ILE A 209 -5.24 0.12 -6.54
C ILE A 209 -5.98 -1.22 -6.50
N SER A 210 -6.08 -1.83 -5.31
CA SER A 210 -6.81 -3.08 -5.10
C SER A 210 -7.50 -3.09 -3.74
N GLY A 211 -8.61 -3.81 -3.65
CA GLY A 211 -9.34 -3.92 -2.39
C GLY A 211 -10.82 -4.22 -2.56
N TRP A 212 -11.53 -4.08 -1.45
CA TRP A 212 -12.97 -4.27 -1.35
C TRP A 212 -13.58 -3.04 -0.70
N VAL A 213 -14.61 -2.52 -1.30
CA VAL A 213 -15.37 -1.37 -0.80
C VAL A 213 -16.76 -1.82 -0.37
N ASP A 214 -17.34 -1.13 0.62
CA ASP A 214 -18.72 -1.34 1.02
C ASP A 214 -19.70 -0.71 0.03
N ALA A 215 -21.00 -0.97 0.22
CA ALA A 215 -22.04 -0.50 -0.69
C ALA A 215 -22.14 1.04 -0.73
N GLU A 216 -21.88 1.70 0.38
CA GLU A 216 -21.90 3.16 0.50
C GLU A 216 -20.79 3.80 -0.35
N LEU A 217 -19.53 3.36 -0.17
CA LEU A 217 -18.43 3.86 -0.99
C LEU A 217 -18.60 3.49 -2.47
N ALA A 218 -19.16 2.29 -2.76
CA ALA A 218 -19.46 1.91 -4.14
C ALA A 218 -20.49 2.85 -4.77
N ALA A 219 -21.52 3.28 -4.02
CA ALA A 219 -22.50 4.26 -4.49
C ALA A 219 -21.86 5.63 -4.72
N TYR A 220 -20.98 6.11 -3.81
CA TYR A 220 -20.26 7.36 -4.01
C TYR A 220 -19.38 7.34 -5.26
N LEU A 221 -18.65 6.23 -5.49
CA LEU A 221 -17.84 6.07 -6.70
C LEU A 221 -18.69 6.03 -7.98
N ALA A 222 -19.86 5.40 -7.93
CA ALA A 222 -20.79 5.39 -9.06
C ALA A 222 -21.33 6.79 -9.34
N THR A 223 -21.78 7.52 -8.32
CA THR A 223 -22.26 8.90 -8.45
C THR A 223 -21.16 9.84 -8.95
N ALA A 224 -19.96 9.73 -8.40
CA ALA A 224 -18.80 10.50 -8.87
C ALA A 224 -18.53 10.24 -10.36
N HIS A 225 -18.65 9.00 -10.81
CA HIS A 225 -18.51 8.65 -12.23
C HIS A 225 -19.61 9.29 -13.10
N GLU A 226 -20.87 9.25 -12.66
CA GLU A 226 -22.01 9.79 -13.45
C GLU A 226 -21.96 11.32 -13.56
N VAL A 227 -21.40 12.02 -12.57
CA VAL A 227 -21.35 13.48 -12.55
C VAL A 227 -20.03 14.01 -13.10
N TRP A 228 -18.91 13.53 -12.56
CA TRP A 228 -17.56 14.04 -12.85
C TRP A 228 -16.83 13.27 -13.95
N GLY A 229 -17.26 12.05 -14.24
CA GLY A 229 -16.71 11.17 -15.29
C GLY A 229 -17.54 11.17 -16.57
N ARG A 230 -18.36 12.20 -16.82
CA ARG A 230 -19.10 12.35 -18.09
C ARG A 230 -18.12 12.50 -19.25
N PRO A 231 -18.47 12.03 -20.46
CA PRO A 231 -17.67 12.31 -21.64
C PRO A 231 -17.46 13.82 -21.83
N GLY A 232 -16.22 14.24 -22.13
CA GLY A 232 -15.84 15.64 -22.28
C GLY A 232 -15.59 16.42 -20.98
N VAL A 233 -15.84 15.83 -19.80
CA VAL A 233 -15.59 16.48 -18.50
C VAL A 233 -14.28 15.97 -17.90
N ASN A 234 -13.51 16.86 -17.26
CA ASN A 234 -12.23 16.54 -16.62
C ASN A 234 -11.26 15.76 -17.55
N ASN A 235 -11.25 16.06 -18.85
CA ASN A 235 -10.36 15.44 -19.80
C ASN A 235 -8.98 16.13 -19.76
N PRO A 236 -7.90 15.44 -19.33
CA PRO A 236 -6.56 16.04 -19.28
C PRO A 236 -5.96 16.32 -20.66
N ASP A 237 -6.48 15.65 -21.71
CA ASP A 237 -6.01 15.82 -23.10
C ASP A 237 -6.74 16.95 -23.85
N ASP A 238 -7.73 17.56 -23.20
CA ASP A 238 -8.45 18.70 -23.77
C ASP A 238 -7.61 19.98 -23.54
N PRO A 239 -7.33 20.78 -24.59
CA PRO A 239 -6.64 22.07 -24.47
C PRO A 239 -7.36 23.07 -23.53
N GLU A 240 -8.67 22.98 -23.46
CA GLU A 240 -9.53 23.77 -22.56
C GLU A 240 -10.41 22.83 -21.71
N PRO A 241 -9.84 22.13 -20.72
CA PRO A 241 -10.57 21.11 -19.98
C PRO A 241 -11.73 21.75 -19.21
N LYS A 242 -12.96 21.28 -19.47
CA LYS A 242 -14.12 21.64 -18.66
C LYS A 242 -13.97 20.99 -17.28
N LEU A 243 -13.64 21.82 -16.31
CA LEU A 243 -13.51 21.42 -14.91
C LEU A 243 -14.88 21.54 -14.28
N ASN A 244 -15.40 20.40 -13.82
CA ASN A 244 -16.62 20.25 -13.03
C ASN A 244 -17.91 20.84 -13.62
N PRO A 245 -19.01 20.12 -13.62
CA PRO A 245 -20.31 20.77 -13.81
C PRO A 245 -20.50 21.79 -12.68
N ASP A 246 -21.05 22.94 -13.04
CA ASP A 246 -21.41 24.04 -12.13
C ASP A 246 -22.10 23.48 -10.86
N PRO A 247 -21.62 23.80 -9.67
CA PRO A 247 -22.08 23.13 -8.45
C PRO A 247 -23.57 23.32 -8.14
N ASN A 248 -24.25 24.29 -8.70
CA ASN A 248 -25.69 24.44 -8.50
C ASN A 248 -26.37 25.36 -9.53
N PRO A 249 -26.96 24.80 -10.61
CA PRO A 249 -27.74 25.62 -11.54
C PRO A 249 -29.04 26.18 -10.93
N LEU A 250 -29.34 25.89 -9.65
CA LEU A 250 -30.55 26.36 -8.97
C LEU A 250 -30.31 27.52 -7.99
N GLU A 251 -29.06 27.91 -7.72
CA GLU A 251 -28.76 29.04 -6.83
C GLU A 251 -28.74 30.39 -7.54
N ASP A 252 -28.77 30.45 -8.86
CA ASP A 252 -28.82 31.69 -9.63
C ASP A 252 -30.26 32.24 -9.84
N GLU A 253 -31.30 31.60 -9.27
CA GLU A 253 -32.68 32.11 -9.29
C GLU A 253 -33.11 32.86 -8.02
N GLU A 254 -32.23 33.20 -7.11
CA GLU A 254 -32.55 34.28 -6.16
C GLU A 254 -32.53 35.63 -6.90
N GLY A 255 -33.69 36.00 -7.36
CA GLY A 255 -33.96 37.35 -7.87
C GLY A 255 -33.52 38.41 -6.86
N PRO A 256 -33.26 39.64 -7.28
CA PRO A 256 -32.70 40.68 -6.41
C PRO A 256 -33.54 40.79 -5.13
N ALA A 257 -32.86 40.74 -3.99
CA ALA A 257 -33.44 40.85 -2.67
C ALA A 257 -34.41 42.06 -2.64
N PRO A 258 -35.63 41.91 -2.11
CA PRO A 258 -36.57 43.03 -2.04
C PRO A 258 -35.93 44.16 -1.20
N ASP A 259 -36.02 45.36 -1.76
CA ASP A 259 -35.57 46.63 -1.16
C ASP A 259 -36.06 46.77 0.30
N PRO A 260 -35.19 46.89 1.28
CA PRO A 260 -35.60 47.02 2.68
C PRO A 260 -36.34 48.32 3.03
N ALA A 261 -36.61 49.21 2.04
CA ALA A 261 -37.25 50.51 2.23
C ALA A 261 -38.80 50.50 2.13
N ALA A 262 -39.45 49.34 1.86
CA ALA A 262 -40.92 49.25 1.79
C ALA A 262 -41.52 48.53 3.00
N ARG A 263 -41.25 48.97 4.22
CA ARG A 263 -42.02 48.63 5.41
C ARG A 263 -42.90 49.78 5.77
N THR A 264 -44.18 49.69 5.38
CA THR A 264 -45.24 50.49 6.01
C THR A 264 -45.70 49.77 7.25
N ASP A 265 -45.72 50.54 8.32
CA ASP A 265 -46.23 50.19 9.67
C ASP A 265 -47.72 49.79 9.61
N GLU A 266 -48.05 48.58 10.06
CA GLU A 266 -49.35 48.26 10.65
C GLU A 266 -49.16 47.29 11.81
N GLU A 267 -49.63 47.74 12.99
CA GLU A 267 -49.63 47.03 14.25
C GLU A 267 -50.62 45.87 14.34
N PRO A 268 -50.47 44.95 15.30
CA PRO A 268 -51.13 43.67 15.36
C PRO A 268 -52.49 43.70 16.04
N ALA A 269 -53.38 42.83 15.60
CA ALA A 269 -54.60 42.48 16.33
C ALA A 269 -54.54 41.00 16.73
N ASP A 270 -54.62 40.81 18.03
CA ASP A 270 -54.82 39.53 18.72
C ASP A 270 -56.08 38.81 18.26
N THR A 271 -56.04 37.50 18.09
CA THR A 271 -57.09 36.60 18.61
C THR A 271 -56.59 35.15 18.70
N GLU A 272 -56.91 34.64 19.86
CA GLU A 272 -56.74 33.28 20.38
C GLU A 272 -57.62 32.25 19.60
N GLY A 273 -57.11 31.00 19.58
CA GLY A 273 -58.02 29.89 19.92
C GLY A 273 -58.25 28.82 18.91
N ALA A 274 -57.99 27.65 19.34
CA ALA A 274 -58.71 26.39 19.18
C ALA A 274 -58.20 25.32 18.20
N GLU A 275 -57.85 24.26 18.85
CA GLU A 275 -57.75 22.84 18.60
C GLU A 275 -58.69 22.24 17.53
N GLY A 276 -58.30 21.14 16.94
CA GLY A 276 -59.18 20.15 16.32
C GLY A 276 -58.53 19.33 15.19
N GLU A 277 -58.04 18.25 15.53
CA GLU A 277 -58.20 16.81 15.14
C GLU A 277 -58.84 16.47 13.80
N THR A 278 -58.20 15.39 13.25
CA THR A 278 -58.71 14.17 12.59
C THR A 278 -58.86 14.12 11.09
N VAL A 279 -58.08 13.22 10.54
CA VAL A 279 -58.36 11.90 9.88
C VAL A 279 -58.95 11.86 8.47
N ALA A 280 -58.32 10.98 7.71
CA ALA A 280 -58.77 10.01 6.69
C ALA A 280 -58.97 10.51 5.26
N GLU A 281 -58.22 9.89 4.41
CA GLU A 281 -58.54 8.80 3.46
C GLU A 281 -59.31 9.24 2.18
N ASP A 282 -58.79 8.73 1.13
CA ASP A 282 -59.29 7.99 -0.02
C ASP A 282 -59.36 8.70 -1.40
N GLU A 283 -58.64 8.03 -2.29
CA GLU A 283 -59.00 7.49 -3.61
C GLU A 283 -59.44 8.42 -4.76
N ASP A 284 -58.71 8.29 -5.82
CA ASP A 284 -59.10 7.77 -7.15
C ASP A 284 -59.54 8.75 -8.24
N ASP A 285 -59.01 8.40 -9.39
CA ASP A 285 -59.55 8.41 -10.75
C ASP A 285 -59.47 9.66 -11.69
N SER A 286 -58.62 9.39 -12.66
CA SER A 286 -58.85 9.45 -14.11
C SER A 286 -59.21 10.74 -14.85
N ALA A 287 -58.50 10.80 -15.95
CA ALA A 287 -58.94 11.15 -17.30
C ALA A 287 -59.12 12.61 -17.74
N GLY A 288 -58.21 12.98 -18.60
CA GLY A 288 -58.55 13.31 -20.00
C GLY A 288 -58.88 14.77 -20.32
N VAL A 289 -58.30 15.13 -21.41
CA VAL A 289 -58.82 15.95 -22.53
C VAL A 289 -58.04 17.23 -22.84
N ALA A 290 -57.62 17.21 -24.09
CA ALA A 290 -56.99 18.23 -24.90
C ALA A 290 -57.73 19.58 -24.97
N GLY A 291 -56.97 20.62 -25.25
CA GLY A 291 -57.55 21.90 -25.68
C GLY A 291 -56.48 22.93 -26.07
N ASP A 292 -56.48 23.20 -27.31
CA ASP A 292 -55.70 24.05 -28.18
C ASP A 292 -55.35 25.48 -27.74
N ALA A 293 -54.24 25.92 -28.28
CA ALA A 293 -53.97 27.10 -29.12
C ALA A 293 -53.47 28.40 -28.48
N ASP A 294 -52.30 28.73 -28.97
CA ASP A 294 -51.80 30.06 -29.38
C ASP A 294 -51.80 31.24 -28.40
N THR A 295 -50.62 31.57 -27.95
CA THR A 295 -50.09 32.95 -28.14
C THR A 295 -48.57 32.92 -28.16
N ALA A 296 -48.01 33.29 -29.32
CA ALA A 296 -46.62 33.55 -29.55
C ALA A 296 -46.11 34.69 -28.65
N GLY A 297 -45.13 34.40 -27.80
CA GLY A 297 -44.28 35.37 -27.16
C GLY A 297 -42.83 34.98 -27.51
N ASP A 298 -42.21 35.78 -28.33
CA ASP A 298 -40.80 35.71 -28.72
C ASP A 298 -39.96 35.83 -27.45
N ALA A 299 -39.53 34.71 -26.91
CA ALA A 299 -38.44 34.61 -25.93
C ALA A 299 -37.29 33.88 -26.60
N ASP A 300 -36.25 34.65 -26.91
CA ASP A 300 -34.96 34.20 -27.36
C ASP A 300 -34.50 32.94 -26.58
N PRO A 301 -34.35 31.78 -27.24
CA PRO A 301 -33.84 30.60 -26.56
C PRO A 301 -32.35 30.84 -26.24
N ARG A 302 -32.03 31.11 -24.96
CA ARG A 302 -30.66 30.95 -24.49
C ARG A 302 -30.22 29.53 -24.89
N PRO A 303 -29.08 29.37 -25.55
CA PRO A 303 -28.61 28.06 -25.94
C PRO A 303 -28.35 27.24 -24.66
N THR A 304 -29.24 26.35 -24.34
CA THR A 304 -28.98 25.25 -23.46
C THR A 304 -27.82 24.48 -24.10
N ASP A 305 -26.68 24.46 -23.46
CA ASP A 305 -25.36 24.01 -23.94
C ASP A 305 -25.28 22.47 -24.17
N PHE A 306 -26.44 21.84 -24.44
CA PHE A 306 -26.56 20.42 -24.78
C PHE A 306 -25.88 20.04 -26.09
N GLY A 307 -25.80 20.97 -27.04
CA GLY A 307 -25.10 20.75 -28.32
C GLY A 307 -23.59 20.67 -28.13
N ALA A 308 -23.00 21.59 -27.38
CA ALA A 308 -21.57 21.61 -27.09
C ALA A 308 -21.12 20.39 -26.25
N LEU A 309 -21.97 19.93 -25.33
CA LEU A 309 -21.71 18.69 -24.56
C LEU A 309 -21.83 17.44 -25.44
N ALA A 310 -22.72 17.41 -26.44
CA ALA A 310 -22.84 16.29 -27.36
C ALA A 310 -21.61 16.17 -28.28
N ASP A 311 -21.07 17.31 -28.76
CA ASP A 311 -19.88 17.34 -29.60
C ASP A 311 -18.63 16.91 -28.82
N LEU A 312 -18.51 17.34 -27.56
CA LEU A 312 -17.44 16.92 -26.65
C LEU A 312 -17.53 15.44 -26.28
N ALA A 313 -18.75 14.89 -26.16
CA ALA A 313 -18.98 13.47 -25.91
C ALA A 313 -18.54 12.58 -27.09
N THR A 314 -18.64 13.08 -28.32
CA THR A 314 -18.18 12.37 -29.53
C THR A 314 -16.67 12.42 -29.73
N SER A 315 -15.98 13.41 -29.18
CA SER A 315 -14.53 13.57 -29.28
C SER A 315 -13.76 12.89 -28.14
N ASP A 316 -14.42 12.53 -27.03
CA ASP A 316 -13.77 11.89 -25.87
C ASP A 316 -13.50 10.41 -26.11
N THR A 317 -12.25 10.07 -26.39
CA THR A 317 -11.81 8.70 -26.68
C THR A 317 -11.53 7.87 -25.41
N ARG A 318 -11.63 8.46 -24.21
CA ARG A 318 -11.35 7.77 -22.95
C ARG A 318 -12.41 6.69 -22.65
N THR A 319 -11.95 5.55 -22.16
CA THR A 319 -12.82 4.51 -21.62
C THR A 319 -13.54 4.97 -20.36
N ARG A 320 -14.62 4.28 -19.99
CA ARG A 320 -15.32 4.54 -18.72
C ARG A 320 -14.38 4.48 -17.50
N ALA A 321 -13.44 3.55 -17.48
CA ALA A 321 -12.47 3.41 -16.38
C ALA A 321 -11.51 4.59 -16.31
N GLN A 322 -11.03 5.09 -17.43
CA GLN A 322 -10.19 6.29 -17.51
C GLN A 322 -10.92 7.53 -17.04
N ARG A 323 -12.17 7.72 -17.44
CA ARG A 323 -12.99 8.84 -16.96
C ARG A 323 -13.24 8.79 -15.45
N LEU A 324 -13.47 7.58 -14.87
CA LEU A 324 -13.57 7.44 -13.41
C LEU A 324 -12.28 7.81 -12.71
N HIS A 325 -11.12 7.41 -13.26
CA HIS A 325 -9.82 7.80 -12.72
C HIS A 325 -9.68 9.33 -12.68
N ASP A 326 -10.00 10.01 -13.79
CA ASP A 326 -9.86 11.46 -13.91
C ASP A 326 -10.86 12.21 -13.00
N ALA A 327 -12.09 11.68 -12.87
CA ALA A 327 -13.10 12.19 -11.94
C ALA A 327 -12.62 12.11 -10.49
N LEU A 328 -12.08 10.96 -10.05
CA LEU A 328 -11.54 10.80 -8.71
C LEU A 328 -10.33 11.71 -8.46
N LYS A 329 -9.45 11.88 -9.45
CA LYS A 329 -8.32 12.80 -9.39
C LYS A 329 -8.80 14.24 -9.17
N ALA A 330 -9.83 14.68 -9.88
CA ALA A 330 -10.42 16.01 -9.74
C ALA A 330 -11.05 16.22 -8.34
N ILE A 331 -11.89 15.29 -7.89
CA ILE A 331 -12.54 15.35 -6.56
C ILE A 331 -11.50 15.40 -5.44
N LEU A 332 -10.48 14.55 -5.49
CA LEU A 332 -9.43 14.52 -4.47
C LEU A 332 -8.59 15.81 -4.48
N ARG A 333 -8.33 16.38 -5.66
CA ARG A 333 -7.67 17.67 -5.79
C ARG A 333 -8.46 18.77 -5.11
N ASP A 334 -9.74 18.88 -5.37
CA ASP A 334 -10.61 19.89 -4.78
C ASP A 334 -10.71 19.73 -3.27
N ALA A 335 -10.83 18.49 -2.76
CA ALA A 335 -10.81 18.20 -1.34
C ALA A 335 -9.49 18.65 -0.68
N LEU A 336 -8.34 18.44 -1.32
CA LEU A 336 -7.03 18.91 -0.85
C LEU A 336 -6.91 20.43 -0.87
N MET A 337 -7.46 21.10 -1.91
CA MET A 337 -7.45 22.55 -2.04
C MET A 337 -8.34 23.25 -1.02
N ALA A 338 -9.41 22.63 -0.56
CA ALA A 338 -10.32 23.15 0.46
C ALA A 338 -9.64 23.37 1.83
N LYS A 339 -8.42 22.86 2.06
CA LYS A 339 -7.59 23.04 3.28
C LYS A 339 -8.25 22.64 4.60
N ASN A 340 -9.32 21.87 4.57
CA ASN A 340 -10.08 21.42 5.74
C ASN A 340 -9.69 20.01 6.22
N LEU A 341 -8.70 19.37 5.59
CA LEU A 341 -8.27 18.00 5.89
C LEU A 341 -7.26 17.88 7.05
N GLY A 342 -6.94 19.00 7.74
CA GLY A 342 -6.07 18.99 8.90
C GLY A 342 -4.58 19.00 8.58
N GLN A 343 -3.78 18.43 9.48
CA GLN A 343 -2.31 18.42 9.39
C GLN A 343 -1.74 17.03 9.67
N HIS A 344 -0.64 16.71 9.02
CA HIS A 344 0.14 15.51 9.29
C HIS A 344 1.60 15.90 9.63
N ASN A 345 2.09 15.51 10.80
CA ASN A 345 3.43 15.86 11.29
C ASN A 345 3.73 17.38 11.29
N GLY A 346 2.73 18.24 11.55
CA GLY A 346 2.87 19.70 11.53
C GLY A 346 2.94 20.31 10.12
N ILE A 347 2.74 19.52 9.08
CA ILE A 347 2.60 19.96 7.69
C ILE A 347 1.10 19.89 7.35
N PRO A 348 0.48 20.95 6.80
CA PRO A 348 -0.88 20.84 6.27
C PRO A 348 -0.97 19.67 5.28
N VAL A 349 -2.14 19.02 5.20
CA VAL A 349 -2.35 17.96 4.22
C VAL A 349 -2.15 18.53 2.83
N THR A 350 -1.06 18.13 2.18
CA THR A 350 -0.62 18.64 0.89
C THR A 350 0.25 17.62 0.18
N VAL A 351 0.39 17.74 -1.12
CA VAL A 351 1.32 16.94 -1.90
C VAL A 351 2.70 17.59 -1.83
N VAL A 352 3.68 16.89 -1.26
CA VAL A 352 5.08 17.33 -1.25
C VAL A 352 5.79 16.64 -2.41
N VAL A 353 6.44 17.41 -3.27
CA VAL A 353 7.18 16.90 -4.43
C VAL A 353 8.57 17.51 -4.43
N SER A 354 9.58 16.70 -4.71
CA SER A 354 10.99 17.10 -4.78
C SER A 354 11.53 16.89 -6.19
N THR A 355 12.23 17.89 -6.71
CA THR A 355 12.92 17.83 -8.00
C THR A 355 14.17 18.72 -7.98
N THR A 356 15.03 18.63 -8.97
CA THR A 356 16.18 19.52 -9.14
C THR A 356 15.79 20.76 -9.94
N LEU A 357 16.53 21.86 -9.73
CA LEU A 357 16.31 23.08 -10.52
C LEU A 357 16.59 22.85 -12.01
N ALA A 358 17.61 22.07 -12.33
CA ALA A 358 17.97 21.76 -13.72
C ALA A 358 16.85 20.99 -14.45
N GLU A 359 16.23 20.01 -13.82
CA GLU A 359 15.10 19.26 -14.37
C GLU A 359 13.86 20.16 -14.55
N LEU A 360 13.61 21.05 -13.57
CA LEU A 360 12.49 22.00 -13.65
C LEU A 360 12.69 23.01 -14.79
N GLU A 361 13.89 23.56 -14.95
CA GLU A 361 14.23 24.48 -16.05
C GLU A 361 14.19 23.80 -17.41
N ALA A 362 14.60 22.53 -17.49
CA ALA A 362 14.53 21.74 -18.71
C ALA A 362 13.09 21.32 -19.06
N GLY A 363 12.13 21.40 -18.11
CA GLY A 363 10.77 20.89 -18.28
C GLY A 363 10.73 19.37 -18.47
N ALA A 364 11.82 18.66 -18.17
CA ALA A 364 12.01 17.23 -18.39
C ALA A 364 12.66 16.60 -17.16
N GLY A 365 12.39 15.31 -16.94
CA GLY A 365 12.89 14.56 -15.78
C GLY A 365 11.79 14.01 -14.92
N ILE A 366 12.17 13.50 -13.75
CA ILE A 366 11.27 12.80 -12.82
C ILE A 366 11.39 13.40 -11.42
N ALA A 367 10.28 13.90 -10.90
CA ALA A 367 10.18 14.37 -9.53
C ALA A 367 9.76 13.23 -8.59
N VAL A 368 10.09 13.34 -7.30
CA VAL A 368 9.74 12.36 -6.28
C VAL A 368 8.75 12.95 -5.29
N THR A 369 7.62 12.28 -5.10
CA THR A 369 6.62 12.72 -4.13
C THR A 369 7.01 12.32 -2.70
N GLY A 370 6.50 13.05 -1.70
CA GLY A 370 6.68 12.68 -0.28
C GLY A 370 6.08 11.32 0.10
N THR A 371 5.23 10.76 -0.76
CA THR A 371 4.67 9.40 -0.64
C THR A 371 5.54 8.34 -1.31
N GLY A 372 6.64 8.74 -1.97
CA GLY A 372 7.61 7.84 -2.59
C GLY A 372 7.28 7.45 -4.02
N THR A 373 6.27 8.06 -4.66
CA THR A 373 5.97 7.83 -6.08
C THR A 373 6.76 8.79 -6.96
N LEU A 374 7.14 8.31 -8.14
CA LEU A 374 7.79 9.09 -9.18
C LEU A 374 6.74 9.84 -9.99
N MET A 375 6.99 11.09 -10.30
CA MET A 375 6.06 11.96 -11.05
C MET A 375 6.79 12.57 -12.24
N PRO A 376 6.29 12.41 -13.48
CA PRO A 376 6.84 13.08 -14.65
C PRO A 376 6.81 14.62 -14.49
N MET A 377 7.81 15.30 -15.02
CA MET A 377 7.94 16.76 -14.91
C MET A 377 6.72 17.54 -15.44
N PRO A 378 6.10 17.18 -16.57
CA PRO A 378 4.88 17.85 -17.04
C PRO A 378 3.72 17.78 -16.03
N ASP A 379 3.58 16.66 -15.31
CA ASP A 379 2.56 16.52 -14.27
C ASP A 379 2.87 17.38 -13.04
N LEU A 380 4.16 17.50 -12.68
CA LEU A 380 4.59 18.40 -11.62
C LEU A 380 4.30 19.86 -11.98
N ILE A 381 4.63 20.31 -13.18
CA ILE A 381 4.39 21.68 -13.64
C ILE A 381 2.89 22.01 -13.58
N ARG A 382 2.04 21.13 -14.12
CA ARG A 382 0.58 21.28 -14.06
C ARG A 382 0.06 21.31 -12.61
N LEU A 383 0.61 20.46 -11.72
CA LEU A 383 0.25 20.47 -10.30
C LEU A 383 0.70 21.78 -9.62
N ALA A 384 1.85 22.33 -10.03
CA ALA A 384 2.43 23.51 -9.44
C ALA A 384 1.68 24.80 -9.79
N GLU A 385 1.03 24.89 -10.94
CA GLU A 385 0.25 26.07 -11.37
C GLU A 385 -0.80 26.52 -10.36
N GLN A 386 -1.31 25.57 -9.56
CA GLN A 386 -2.39 25.80 -8.59
C GLN A 386 -1.96 25.58 -7.12
N ALA A 387 -0.65 25.50 -6.82
CA ALA A 387 -0.14 25.13 -5.50
C ALA A 387 0.72 26.22 -4.83
N TYR A 388 0.79 26.18 -3.49
CA TYR A 388 1.80 26.94 -2.75
C TYR A 388 3.15 26.22 -2.81
N HIS A 389 4.19 26.95 -3.22
CA HIS A 389 5.53 26.41 -3.37
C HIS A 389 6.37 26.67 -2.11
N TYR A 390 7.20 25.69 -1.74
CA TYR A 390 8.29 25.86 -0.79
C TYR A 390 9.60 25.63 -1.53
N LEU A 391 10.39 26.69 -1.70
CA LEU A 391 11.71 26.58 -2.29
C LEU A 391 12.72 26.19 -1.21
N VAL A 392 13.41 25.07 -1.42
CA VAL A 392 14.55 24.63 -0.61
C VAL A 392 15.79 24.65 -1.51
N VAL A 393 16.73 25.55 -1.22
CA VAL A 393 17.96 25.70 -2.00
C VAL A 393 19.13 25.07 -1.25
N TYR A 394 19.89 24.24 -1.92
CA TYR A 394 21.11 23.62 -1.42
C TYR A 394 22.34 24.33 -2.01
N ARG A 395 23.38 24.51 -1.19
CA ARG A 395 24.65 25.06 -1.67
C ARG A 395 25.48 23.92 -2.29
N LYS A 396 25.71 23.96 -3.61
CA LYS A 396 26.60 23.04 -4.35
C LYS A 396 26.35 21.53 -4.07
N HIS A 397 25.08 21.12 -4.08
CA HIS A 397 24.68 19.73 -3.75
C HIS A 397 25.03 19.26 -2.32
N THR A 398 25.51 20.15 -1.43
CA THR A 398 25.69 19.85 -0.02
C THR A 398 24.40 20.19 0.72
N ALA A 399 23.86 19.23 1.46
CA ALA A 399 22.70 19.43 2.36
C ALA A 399 23.15 20.28 3.58
N GLU A 400 23.58 21.54 3.38
CA GLU A 400 23.89 22.45 4.50
C GLU A 400 22.61 22.98 5.13
N PRO A 401 22.43 22.85 6.41
CA PRO A 401 21.16 22.81 7.09
C PRO A 401 20.81 24.00 7.94
N LEU A 402 19.51 24.08 8.22
CA LEU A 402 18.91 24.96 9.22
C LEU A 402 19.25 24.47 10.63
N TYR A 403 19.92 25.30 11.43
CA TYR A 403 20.28 25.04 12.81
C TYR A 403 19.12 25.33 13.78
N LEU A 404 18.85 24.42 14.71
CA LEU A 404 18.00 24.68 15.87
C LEU A 404 18.66 24.32 17.20
N GLY A 405 19.86 23.75 17.19
CA GLY A 405 20.58 23.37 18.41
C GLY A 405 19.76 22.43 19.31
N ARG A 406 19.93 22.52 20.62
CA ARG A 406 19.20 21.71 21.63
C ARG A 406 17.94 22.37 22.19
N THR A 407 17.49 23.49 21.66
CA THR A 407 16.32 24.21 22.20
C THR A 407 15.01 23.45 22.02
N LYS A 408 14.94 22.59 21.01
CA LYS A 408 13.77 21.70 20.77
C LYS A 408 14.24 20.32 20.33
N ARG A 409 13.67 19.26 20.91
CA ARG A 409 13.92 17.87 20.51
C ARG A 409 13.27 17.52 19.16
N LEU A 410 12.13 18.12 18.84
CA LEU A 410 11.40 17.79 17.63
C LEU A 410 11.81 18.69 16.48
N ALA A 411 12.09 18.08 15.32
CA ALA A 411 12.35 18.78 14.07
C ALA A 411 11.16 19.66 13.68
N ASN A 412 11.44 20.88 13.22
CA ASN A 412 10.42 21.80 12.73
C ASN A 412 9.96 21.45 11.30
N LYS A 413 8.96 22.18 10.78
CA LYS A 413 8.40 21.97 9.44
C LYS A 413 9.48 22.08 8.35
N ALA A 414 10.34 23.09 8.41
CA ALA A 414 11.38 23.31 7.40
C ALA A 414 12.43 22.17 7.40
N GLN A 415 12.88 21.73 8.58
CA GLN A 415 13.77 20.57 8.70
C GLN A 415 13.12 19.28 8.17
N ARG A 416 11.84 19.07 8.41
CA ARG A 416 11.11 17.90 7.89
C ARG A 416 11.03 17.92 6.37
N LEU A 417 10.74 19.08 5.76
CA LEU A 417 10.72 19.24 4.31
C LEU A 417 12.10 18.98 3.70
N LEU A 418 13.16 19.48 4.36
CA LEU A 418 14.54 19.20 3.96
C LEU A 418 14.84 17.69 3.98
N LEU A 419 14.51 17.02 5.08
CA LEU A 419 14.70 15.57 5.22
C LEU A 419 13.87 14.78 4.20
N TYR A 420 12.66 15.22 3.89
CA TYR A 420 11.81 14.60 2.86
C TYR A 420 12.48 14.64 1.49
N ASN A 421 13.08 15.76 1.15
CA ASN A 421 13.80 15.91 -0.11
C ASN A 421 15.11 15.11 -0.14
N ARG A 422 15.91 15.15 0.95
CA ARG A 422 17.20 14.47 1.02
C ARG A 422 17.07 12.95 1.10
N ASP A 423 16.26 12.47 2.06
CA ASP A 423 16.20 11.05 2.39
C ASP A 423 15.12 10.31 1.61
N ARG A 424 14.08 11.01 1.11
CA ARG A 424 12.94 10.52 0.33
C ARG A 424 12.13 9.41 1.02
N GLY A 425 12.66 8.80 2.09
CA GLY A 425 12.04 7.73 2.89
C GLY A 425 12.90 7.30 4.06
N CYS A 426 12.54 6.18 4.67
CA CYS A 426 13.30 5.61 5.77
C CYS A 426 14.72 5.24 5.32
N THR A 427 15.74 5.71 6.04
CA THR A 427 17.14 5.54 5.65
C THR A 427 17.72 4.17 5.97
N ARG A 428 17.01 3.32 6.74
CA ARG A 428 17.48 1.96 7.06
C ARG A 428 17.47 1.05 5.83
N PRO A 429 18.54 0.32 5.51
CA PRO A 429 18.63 -0.62 4.41
C PRO A 429 17.44 -1.59 4.36
N GLY A 430 16.85 -1.78 3.19
CA GLY A 430 15.72 -2.66 2.95
C GLY A 430 14.38 -2.17 3.52
N CYS A 431 14.28 -0.96 4.06
CA CYS A 431 13.02 -0.36 4.46
C CYS A 431 12.39 0.42 3.28
N THR A 432 11.10 0.20 3.04
CA THR A 432 10.35 0.81 1.93
C THR A 432 9.35 1.89 2.39
N GLN A 433 9.47 2.36 3.65
CA GLN A 433 8.57 3.38 4.18
C GLN A 433 8.92 4.77 3.64
N ALA A 434 7.97 5.36 2.90
CA ALA A 434 8.10 6.70 2.34
C ALA A 434 8.23 7.80 3.40
N ALA A 435 8.77 8.95 3.03
CA ALA A 435 9.08 10.07 3.91
C ALA A 435 7.90 10.54 4.78
N CYS A 436 6.69 10.58 4.23
CA CYS A 436 5.47 10.98 4.95
C CYS A 436 5.14 10.06 6.16
N ARG A 437 5.63 8.82 6.17
CA ARG A 437 5.46 7.83 7.25
C ARG A 437 6.67 7.75 8.19
N CYS A 438 7.65 8.64 8.01
CA CYS A 438 8.87 8.65 8.78
C CYS A 438 8.88 9.78 9.83
N GLN A 439 9.71 9.59 10.84
CA GLN A 439 10.01 10.54 11.88
C GLN A 439 11.42 11.10 11.65
N ALA A 440 11.68 12.32 12.09
CA ALA A 440 13.04 12.82 12.16
C ALA A 440 13.77 12.10 13.32
N HIS A 441 14.83 11.40 12.96
CA HIS A 441 15.68 10.62 13.84
C HIS A 441 17.01 11.35 14.05
N HIS A 442 17.53 11.40 15.29
CA HIS A 442 18.86 11.91 15.61
C HIS A 442 19.89 10.83 15.29
N ALA A 443 20.48 10.91 14.10
CA ALA A 443 21.34 9.86 13.58
C ALA A 443 22.79 9.96 14.05
N GLU A 444 23.30 11.19 14.32
CA GLU A 444 24.69 11.38 14.73
C GLU A 444 24.89 12.67 15.53
N PRO A 445 25.18 12.59 16.84
CA PRO A 445 24.90 11.50 17.76
C PRO A 445 23.40 11.42 18.11
N SER A 446 22.99 10.31 18.77
CA SER A 446 21.59 10.21 19.25
C SER A 446 21.29 11.32 20.27
N TRP A 447 20.01 11.71 20.39
CA TRP A 447 19.61 12.76 21.35
C TRP A 447 20.07 12.48 22.77
N ASN A 448 20.02 11.21 23.22
CA ASN A 448 20.45 10.80 24.54
C ASN A 448 21.97 10.97 24.75
N ASN A 449 22.74 10.93 23.67
CA ASN A 449 24.20 11.09 23.67
C ASN A 449 24.66 12.50 23.28
N GLY A 450 23.78 13.50 23.42
CA GLY A 450 24.15 14.90 23.18
C GLY A 450 23.81 15.43 21.79
N GLY A 451 23.07 14.67 20.97
CA GLY A 451 22.66 15.08 19.62
C GLY A 451 21.91 16.40 19.55
N LEU A 452 22.14 17.11 18.48
CA LEU A 452 21.49 18.39 18.18
C LEU A 452 20.33 18.16 17.21
N THR A 453 19.28 18.97 17.33
CA THR A 453 18.19 19.00 16.35
C THR A 453 18.57 19.90 15.17
N ASP A 454 19.73 19.61 14.60
CA ASP A 454 20.25 20.28 13.41
C ASP A 454 20.13 19.34 12.23
N ALA A 455 19.71 19.84 11.08
CA ALA A 455 19.41 18.99 9.93
C ALA A 455 20.58 18.08 9.48
N PRO A 456 21.89 18.42 9.61
CA PRO A 456 22.97 17.49 9.34
C PRO A 456 23.00 16.28 10.25
N SER A 457 22.49 16.42 11.46
CA SER A 457 22.49 15.36 12.49
C SER A 457 21.19 14.53 12.48
N LEU A 458 20.23 14.91 11.64
CA LEU A 458 18.93 14.27 11.53
C LEU A 458 18.84 13.40 10.28
N ALA A 459 18.10 12.30 10.37
CA ALA A 459 17.73 11.43 9.26
C ALA A 459 16.27 11.01 9.36
N LEU A 460 15.68 10.48 8.29
CA LEU A 460 14.36 9.90 8.33
C LEU A 460 14.43 8.43 8.76
N GLY A 461 13.71 8.10 9.83
CA GLY A 461 13.48 6.73 10.29
C GLY A 461 11.99 6.46 10.46
N CYS A 462 11.47 5.35 9.95
CA CYS A 462 10.09 4.98 10.29
C CYS A 462 9.98 4.64 11.78
N GLY A 463 8.79 4.71 12.38
CA GLY A 463 8.62 4.54 13.83
C GLY A 463 9.29 3.26 14.39
N PRO A 464 9.11 2.08 13.77
CA PRO A 464 9.82 0.86 14.18
C PRO A 464 11.35 0.96 14.07
N ASP A 465 11.88 1.49 12.96
CA ASP A 465 13.33 1.56 12.74
C ASP A 465 14.00 2.63 13.63
N ASN A 466 13.30 3.76 13.87
CA ASN A 466 13.76 4.77 14.83
C ASN A 466 13.96 4.18 16.25
N ARG A 467 13.13 3.23 16.66
CA ARG A 467 13.33 2.51 17.93
C ARG A 467 14.50 1.52 17.89
N LEU A 468 14.75 0.88 16.75
CA LEU A 468 15.89 -0.04 16.59
C LEU A 468 17.24 0.66 16.73
N ALA A 469 17.36 1.93 16.37
CA ALA A 469 18.56 2.73 16.59
C ALA A 469 18.94 2.86 18.07
N GLU A 470 18.00 2.65 19.00
CA GLU A 470 18.25 2.60 20.44
C GLU A 470 18.48 1.15 20.95
N MET A 471 18.37 0.13 20.06
CA MET A 471 18.39 -1.29 20.38
C MET A 471 19.55 -2.04 19.68
N GLY A 472 20.73 -1.45 19.69
CA GLY A 472 21.95 -2.08 19.17
C GLY A 472 22.29 -1.77 17.71
N TRP A 473 21.41 -1.10 16.96
CA TRP A 473 21.78 -0.48 15.69
C TRP A 473 22.49 0.84 15.95
N THR A 474 23.50 1.13 15.14
CA THR A 474 24.19 2.43 15.17
C THR A 474 24.07 3.11 13.80
N THR A 475 24.09 4.43 13.81
CA THR A 475 23.96 5.24 12.60
C THR A 475 25.07 6.26 12.50
N SER A 476 25.50 6.57 11.28
CA SER A 476 26.36 7.71 10.95
C SER A 476 25.88 8.40 9.69
N ILE A 477 26.20 9.69 9.56
CA ILE A 477 25.86 10.47 8.38
C ILE A 477 27.15 10.82 7.63
N ASP A 478 27.21 10.45 6.37
CA ASP A 478 28.27 10.88 5.47
C ASP A 478 28.17 12.40 5.25
N LYS A 479 29.25 13.11 5.54
CA LYS A 479 29.27 14.58 5.49
C LYS A 479 29.30 15.15 4.05
N GLU A 480 29.73 14.35 3.09
CA GLU A 480 29.83 14.77 1.70
C GLU A 480 28.51 14.57 0.97
N THR A 481 27.89 13.41 1.15
CA THR A 481 26.66 13.03 0.47
C THR A 481 25.39 13.31 1.29
N GLY A 482 25.52 13.48 2.61
CA GLY A 482 24.39 13.58 3.53
C GLY A 482 23.64 12.27 3.74
N ARG A 483 24.12 11.15 3.18
CA ARG A 483 23.50 9.83 3.29
C ARG A 483 23.72 9.23 4.68
N THR A 484 22.74 8.48 5.17
CA THR A 484 22.78 7.88 6.49
C THR A 484 23.08 6.39 6.38
N HIS A 485 24.20 5.98 6.96
CA HIS A 485 24.59 4.58 7.13
C HIS A 485 23.97 3.99 8.39
N TRP A 486 23.53 2.75 8.29
CA TRP A 486 23.02 1.94 9.40
C TRP A 486 23.87 0.69 9.59
N TYR A 487 24.43 0.54 10.76
CA TYR A 487 25.27 -0.61 11.12
C TYR A 487 24.47 -1.56 12.01
N PRO A 488 24.25 -2.80 11.57
CA PRO A 488 23.46 -3.78 12.30
C PRO A 488 24.22 -4.33 13.52
N PRO A 489 23.50 -4.83 14.56
CA PRO A 489 24.12 -5.61 15.61
C PRO A 489 24.68 -6.93 15.05
N PRO A 490 25.65 -7.58 15.75
CA PRO A 490 26.40 -8.72 15.20
C PRO A 490 25.54 -9.88 14.67
N LEU A 491 24.40 -10.17 15.31
CA LEU A 491 23.50 -11.24 14.87
C LEU A 491 22.73 -10.91 13.58
N MET A 492 22.62 -9.64 13.24
CA MET A 492 21.98 -9.17 12.00
C MET A 492 22.98 -8.84 10.90
N ASP A 493 24.26 -8.71 11.25
CA ASP A 493 25.31 -8.39 10.30
C ASP A 493 25.56 -9.57 9.34
N THR A 494 25.38 -9.31 8.08
CA THR A 494 25.62 -10.26 6.96
C THR A 494 26.65 -9.71 5.97
N GLY A 495 27.40 -8.65 6.35
CA GLY A 495 28.26 -7.92 5.43
C GLY A 495 27.48 -7.25 4.28
N GLY A 496 26.22 -6.90 4.50
CA GLY A 496 25.39 -6.22 3.52
C GLY A 496 25.66 -4.73 3.45
N ASP A 497 25.00 -4.05 2.51
CA ASP A 497 25.07 -2.60 2.38
C ASP A 497 24.49 -1.90 3.61
N THR A 498 25.11 -0.81 3.98
CA THR A 498 24.71 0.05 5.10
C THR A 498 23.81 1.21 4.66
N LEU A 499 23.64 1.43 3.35
CA LEU A 499 22.79 2.45 2.74
C LEU A 499 21.45 1.88 2.27
N ASN A 500 20.42 2.69 2.27
CA ASN A 500 19.15 2.34 1.66
C ASN A 500 19.06 2.92 0.25
N HIS A 501 19.24 2.08 -0.77
CA HIS A 501 19.13 2.47 -2.17
C HIS A 501 17.69 2.44 -2.72
N HIS A 502 16.70 2.01 -1.91
CA HIS A 502 15.30 1.96 -2.38
C HIS A 502 14.79 3.32 -2.88
N PHE A 503 15.18 4.39 -2.20
CA PHE A 503 14.78 5.76 -2.58
C PHE A 503 15.83 6.52 -3.40
N HIS A 504 16.96 5.88 -3.69
CA HIS A 504 18.08 6.41 -4.46
C HIS A 504 18.64 5.33 -5.39
N PRO A 505 17.82 4.81 -6.32
CA PRO A 505 18.22 3.72 -7.21
C PRO A 505 19.31 4.12 -8.21
N ASP A 506 19.42 5.42 -8.50
CA ASP A 506 20.47 6.02 -9.32
C ASP A 506 21.88 5.72 -8.79
N GLU A 507 22.07 5.58 -7.48
CA GLU A 507 23.36 5.22 -6.87
C GLU A 507 23.82 3.79 -7.21
N LEU A 508 22.92 2.93 -7.69
CA LEU A 508 23.24 1.58 -8.14
C LEU A 508 23.64 1.52 -9.61
N LEU A 509 23.48 2.61 -10.34
CA LEU A 509 23.88 2.70 -11.72
C LEU A 509 25.38 3.07 -11.81
N PRO A 510 26.11 2.59 -12.84
CA PRO A 510 27.47 3.06 -13.06
C PRO A 510 27.45 4.59 -13.27
N PRO A 511 28.48 5.31 -12.78
CA PRO A 511 28.58 6.76 -13.01
C PRO A 511 28.54 7.02 -14.52
N GLU A 512 27.76 8.03 -14.92
CA GLU A 512 27.77 8.50 -16.31
C GLU A 512 29.20 8.91 -16.67
N GLU A 513 29.76 8.31 -17.74
CA GLU A 513 31.03 8.77 -18.29
C GLU A 513 30.84 10.21 -18.74
N PRO A 514 31.72 11.15 -18.33
CA PRO A 514 31.64 12.51 -18.81
C PRO A 514 31.72 12.49 -20.35
N ASN A 515 30.69 13.04 -21.00
CA ASN A 515 30.64 13.15 -22.46
C ASN A 515 31.98 13.68 -22.98
N ALA A 516 32.72 12.85 -23.69
CA ALA A 516 33.99 13.20 -24.33
C ALA A 516 33.84 14.20 -25.48
N ASP A 517 32.64 14.70 -25.76
CA ASP A 517 32.30 15.57 -26.88
C ASP A 517 32.28 17.06 -26.50
N GLY A 518 33.22 17.52 -25.69
CA GLY A 518 33.36 18.93 -25.26
C GLY A 518 34.64 19.64 -25.70
N GLU A 519 35.48 19.03 -26.53
CA GLU A 519 36.65 19.75 -27.10
C GLU A 519 36.63 19.72 -28.63
N GLY A 520 36.14 20.80 -29.24
CA GLY A 520 36.26 20.96 -30.69
C GLY A 520 35.43 22.10 -31.28
N GLY A 521 35.77 23.34 -30.97
CA GLY A 521 35.18 24.49 -31.66
C GLY A 521 35.81 25.78 -31.22
N GLY A 522 36.97 26.09 -31.86
CA GLY A 522 37.71 27.31 -31.69
C GLY A 522 37.05 28.57 -32.27
#